data_c6f8b452f9a73790e3771c0c9482e71a
#
_entry.id   c6f8b452f9a73790e3771c0c9482e71a
#
_cell.length_a   1.000
_cell.length_b   1.000
_cell.length_c   1.000
_cell.angle_alpha   90.00
_cell.angle_beta   90.00
_cell.angle_gamma   90.00
#
_symmetry.space_group_name_H-M   'P 1'
#
loop_
_entity.id
_entity.type
_entity.pdbx_description
1 polymer ?
#
loop_
_entity_poly.entity_id
_entity_poly.type
_entity_poly.pdbx_seq_one_letter_code
_entity_poly.pdbx_strand_id
1 'polypeptide(L)'
;INGDGETSRDFCYVANAVQANLRAALAPELPAAHQVFNVAVGERTTLVELFGLIRALLAERDPALAGVEPKFREFREGDVRHSLADVSRARELLGYVPTHRVGEGLAEAIDWYVGFVRK
;
A
#
# COMPACT_ATOMS: atom_id res chain seq x y z
N ILE A 1 9.99 -5.48 12.38
CA ILE A 1 9.22 -4.23 12.53
C ILE A 1 10.03 -3.28 13.38
N ASN A 2 10.27 -2.04 12.90
CA ASN A 2 10.91 -1.01 13.70
C ASN A 2 9.84 -0.32 14.58
N GLY A 3 10.13 -0.19 15.90
CA GLY A 3 9.19 0.32 16.88
C GLY A 3 8.18 -0.71 17.37
N ASP A 4 7.05 -0.24 17.82
CA ASP A 4 5.96 -1.02 18.43
C ASP A 4 4.94 -1.60 17.43
N GLY A 5 5.12 -1.32 16.15
CA GLY A 5 4.21 -1.77 15.08
C GLY A 5 3.01 -0.85 14.83
N GLU A 6 2.80 0.17 15.65
CA GLU A 6 1.70 1.13 15.50
C GLU A 6 2.00 2.25 14.48
N THR A 7 3.22 2.29 13.96
CA THR A 7 3.56 3.17 12.83
C THR A 7 2.67 2.82 11.65
N SER A 8 2.00 3.82 11.07
CA SER A 8 1.04 3.61 9.98
C SER A 8 1.39 4.37 8.72
N ARG A 9 1.04 3.78 7.58
CA ARG A 9 1.26 4.33 6.24
C ARG A 9 0.01 4.13 5.39
N ASP A 10 -0.10 4.95 4.38
CA ASP A 10 -1.06 4.77 3.29
C ASP A 10 -0.37 3.95 2.19
N PHE A 11 -0.58 2.64 2.23
CA PHE A 11 0.03 1.71 1.27
C PHE A 11 -0.75 1.70 -0.04
N CYS A 12 -0.07 1.99 -1.13
CA CYS A 12 -0.66 2.04 -2.46
C CYS A 12 -0.21 0.84 -3.30
N TYR A 13 -1.16 0.01 -3.71
CA TYR A 13 -0.88 -1.07 -4.66
C TYR A 13 -0.54 -0.51 -6.04
N VAL A 14 0.35 -1.19 -6.75
CA VAL A 14 0.88 -0.71 -8.04
C VAL A 14 -0.20 -0.43 -9.08
N ALA A 15 -1.28 -1.20 -9.13
CA ALA A 15 -2.39 -0.98 -10.07
C ALA A 15 -3.07 0.40 -9.85
N ASN A 16 -3.16 0.87 -8.60
CA ASN A 16 -3.67 2.21 -8.30
C ASN A 16 -2.74 3.30 -8.89
N ALA A 17 -1.43 3.11 -8.76
CA ALA A 17 -0.44 4.05 -9.33
C ALA A 17 -0.49 4.03 -10.86
N VAL A 18 -0.61 2.86 -11.49
CA VAL A 18 -0.80 2.73 -12.94
C VAL A 18 -2.07 3.43 -13.40
N GLN A 19 -3.20 3.21 -12.69
CA GLN A 19 -4.46 3.88 -12.99
C GLN A 19 -4.30 5.41 -12.97
N ALA A 20 -3.67 5.94 -11.91
CA ALA A 20 -3.47 7.39 -11.77
C ALA A 20 -2.64 7.97 -12.92
N ASN A 21 -1.56 7.27 -13.32
CA ASN A 21 -0.72 7.69 -14.46
C ASN A 21 -1.51 7.68 -15.78
N LEU A 22 -2.28 6.63 -16.05
CA LEU A 22 -3.11 6.57 -17.25
C LEU A 22 -4.17 7.68 -17.26
N ARG A 23 -4.84 7.93 -16.13
CA ARG A 23 -5.80 9.01 -16.00
C ARG A 23 -5.16 10.39 -16.20
N ALA A 24 -3.97 10.62 -15.66
CA ALA A 24 -3.23 11.85 -15.87
C ALA A 24 -2.85 12.05 -17.34
N ALA A 25 -2.43 10.99 -18.03
CA ALA A 25 -2.09 11.04 -19.47
C ALA A 25 -3.30 11.31 -20.37
N LEU A 26 -4.50 10.88 -19.95
CA LEU A 26 -5.74 11.04 -20.70
C LEU A 26 -6.59 12.23 -20.22
N ALA A 27 -6.15 12.92 -19.17
CA ALA A 27 -6.87 14.07 -18.64
C ALA A 27 -6.90 15.23 -19.65
N PRO A 28 -8.00 16.00 -19.72
CA PRO A 28 -8.01 17.25 -20.47
C PRO A 28 -6.88 18.18 -19.99
N GLU A 29 -6.32 18.97 -20.91
CA GLU A 29 -5.20 19.87 -20.58
C GLU A 29 -5.45 20.77 -19.36
N LEU A 30 -6.68 21.21 -19.17
CA LEU A 30 -7.12 21.97 -18.01
C LEU A 30 -8.35 21.30 -17.38
N PRO A 31 -8.45 21.26 -16.03
CA PRO A 31 -7.62 21.92 -15.01
C PRO A 31 -6.45 21.05 -14.48
N ALA A 32 -6.23 19.85 -15.02
CA ALA A 32 -5.26 18.88 -14.48
C ALA A 32 -3.80 19.17 -14.88
N ALA A 33 -3.56 19.92 -15.97
CA ALA A 33 -2.24 20.21 -16.49
C ALA A 33 -1.34 20.92 -15.45
N HIS A 34 -0.08 20.49 -15.39
CA HIS A 34 0.95 21.06 -14.51
C HIS A 34 0.65 20.97 -13.01
N GLN A 35 -0.24 20.08 -12.60
CA GLN A 35 -0.56 19.85 -11.20
C GLN A 35 0.25 18.68 -10.61
N VAL A 36 0.49 18.74 -9.30
CA VAL A 36 1.06 17.63 -8.53
C VAL A 36 -0.08 16.90 -7.81
N PHE A 37 -0.09 15.59 -7.91
CA PHE A 37 -1.12 14.72 -7.31
C PHE A 37 -0.50 13.74 -6.33
N ASN A 38 -1.11 13.63 -5.16
CA ASN A 38 -0.88 12.48 -4.29
C ASN A 38 -1.67 11.28 -4.82
N VAL A 39 -1.02 10.13 -4.88
CA VAL A 39 -1.62 8.87 -5.31
C VAL A 39 -1.43 7.85 -4.21
N ALA A 40 -2.52 7.46 -3.59
CA ALA A 40 -2.58 6.50 -2.49
C ALA A 40 -4.03 5.98 -2.38
N VAL A 41 -4.36 5.28 -1.29
CA VAL A 41 -5.72 4.77 -1.06
C VAL A 41 -6.59 5.76 -0.26
N GLY A 42 -5.96 6.60 0.57
CA GLY A 42 -6.62 7.47 1.54
C GLY A 42 -6.98 6.73 2.83
N GLU A 43 -6.33 5.60 3.11
CA GLU A 43 -6.53 4.80 4.32
C GLU A 43 -5.17 4.48 4.97
N ARG A 44 -5.14 4.42 6.29
CA ARG A 44 -3.93 4.05 7.04
C ARG A 44 -3.99 2.59 7.44
N THR A 45 -2.86 1.91 7.29
CA THR A 45 -2.63 0.56 7.81
C THR A 45 -1.38 0.59 8.70
N THR A 46 -1.44 0.02 9.89
CA THR A 46 -0.28 -0.11 10.78
C THR A 46 0.65 -1.22 10.30
N LEU A 47 1.89 -1.21 10.78
CA LEU A 47 2.84 -2.28 10.44
C LEU A 47 2.44 -3.64 11.03
N VAL A 48 1.76 -3.65 12.19
CA VAL A 48 1.22 -4.89 12.78
C VAL A 48 0.08 -5.42 11.93
N GLU A 49 -0.85 -4.56 11.48
CA GLU A 49 -1.93 -4.96 10.57
C GLU A 49 -1.38 -5.49 9.25
N LEU A 50 -0.42 -4.78 8.64
CA LEU A 50 0.23 -5.20 7.39
C LEU A 50 0.90 -6.58 7.55
N PHE A 51 1.63 -6.80 8.66
CA PHE A 51 2.24 -8.09 8.96
C PHE A 51 1.17 -9.18 9.08
N GLY A 52 0.07 -8.89 9.78
CA GLY A 52 -1.06 -9.82 9.92
C GLY A 52 -1.67 -10.23 8.58
N LEU A 53 -1.89 -9.27 7.68
CA LEU A 53 -2.40 -9.53 6.32
C LEU A 53 -1.45 -10.43 5.52
N ILE A 54 -0.16 -10.11 5.52
CA ILE A 54 0.86 -10.91 4.82
C ILE A 54 0.93 -12.32 5.41
N ARG A 55 0.96 -12.45 6.74
CA ARG A 55 0.99 -13.75 7.41
C ARG A 55 -0.23 -14.60 7.06
N ALA A 56 -1.42 -14.02 7.07
CA ALA A 56 -2.65 -14.73 6.73
C ALA A 56 -2.60 -15.29 5.28
N LEU A 57 -2.23 -14.47 4.31
CA LEU A 57 -2.09 -14.89 2.92
C LEU A 57 -1.02 -15.95 2.70
N LEU A 58 0.09 -15.88 3.44
CA LEU A 58 1.15 -16.89 3.37
C LEU A 58 0.72 -18.20 4.04
N ALA A 59 -0.04 -18.13 5.14
CA ALA A 59 -0.54 -19.31 5.85
C ALA A 59 -1.52 -20.15 5.03
N GLU A 60 -2.26 -19.53 4.10
CA GLU A 60 -3.10 -20.26 3.12
C GLU A 60 -2.28 -21.18 2.20
N ARG A 61 -1.01 -20.84 1.95
CA ARG A 61 -0.09 -21.58 1.09
C ARG A 61 0.85 -22.49 1.85
N ASP A 62 1.16 -22.13 3.08
CA ASP A 62 1.99 -22.90 4.01
C ASP A 62 1.49 -22.70 5.45
N PRO A 63 0.69 -23.65 5.98
CA PRO A 63 0.11 -23.55 7.33
C PRO A 63 1.15 -23.40 8.45
N ALA A 64 2.41 -23.78 8.22
CA ALA A 64 3.48 -23.60 9.22
C ALA A 64 3.76 -22.11 9.51
N LEU A 65 3.40 -21.21 8.59
CA LEU A 65 3.58 -19.77 8.72
C LEU A 65 2.50 -19.08 9.56
N ALA A 66 1.40 -19.76 9.89
CA ALA A 66 0.30 -19.18 10.67
C ALA A 66 0.74 -18.70 12.07
N GLY A 67 1.71 -19.38 12.68
CA GLY A 67 2.24 -19.06 14.01
C GLY A 67 3.46 -18.15 14.01
N VAL A 68 3.88 -17.61 12.86
CA VAL A 68 5.04 -16.71 12.81
C VAL A 68 4.71 -15.37 13.46
N GLU A 69 5.55 -14.96 14.41
CA GLU A 69 5.42 -13.68 15.11
C GLU A 69 6.40 -12.63 14.58
N PRO A 70 6.02 -11.34 14.59
CA PRO A 70 6.90 -10.29 14.13
C PRO A 70 8.07 -10.09 15.10
N LYS A 71 9.26 -9.82 14.56
CA LYS A 71 10.41 -9.38 15.36
C LYS A 71 10.43 -7.86 15.41
N PHE A 72 10.35 -7.30 16.60
CA PHE A 72 10.44 -5.87 16.84
C PHE A 72 11.88 -5.42 17.05
N ARG A 73 12.19 -4.22 16.61
CA ARG A 73 13.48 -3.53 16.80
C ARG A 73 13.23 -2.12 17.31
N GLU A 74 14.30 -1.42 17.66
CA GLU A 74 14.24 -0.01 18.03
C GLU A 74 13.58 0.84 16.94
N PHE A 75 12.96 1.94 17.35
CA PHE A 75 12.40 2.91 16.41
C PHE A 75 13.50 3.44 15.47
N ARG A 76 13.14 3.58 14.21
CA ARG A 76 14.03 4.23 13.24
C ARG A 76 14.05 5.72 13.50
N GLU A 77 15.22 6.31 13.66
CA GLU A 77 15.38 7.74 13.81
C GLU A 77 14.83 8.50 12.59
N GLY A 78 14.06 9.57 12.85
CA GLY A 78 13.44 10.38 11.80
C GLY A 78 12.21 9.74 11.13
N ASP A 79 11.75 8.57 11.57
CA ASP A 79 10.56 7.95 10.99
C ASP A 79 9.28 8.65 11.48
N VAL A 80 8.42 9.03 10.53
CA VAL A 80 7.12 9.64 10.81
C VAL A 80 6.17 8.56 11.34
N ARG A 81 5.56 8.80 12.52
CA ARG A 81 4.68 7.81 13.14
C ARG A 81 3.47 7.46 12.29
N HIS A 82 2.79 8.46 11.76
CA HIS A 82 1.58 8.29 10.95
C HIS A 82 1.68 9.12 9.68
N SER A 83 1.35 8.52 8.56
CA SER A 83 1.27 9.19 7.27
C SER A 83 -0.02 8.77 6.55
N LEU A 84 -0.73 9.77 6.03
CA LEU A 84 -1.96 9.60 5.25
C LEU A 84 -1.93 10.61 4.11
N ALA A 85 -2.15 10.14 2.90
CA ALA A 85 -2.22 11.02 1.75
C ALA A 85 -3.60 11.64 1.59
N ASP A 86 -3.65 12.93 1.30
CA ASP A 86 -4.85 13.57 0.77
C ASP A 86 -4.90 13.34 -0.74
N VAL A 87 -5.82 12.50 -1.18
CA VAL A 87 -6.04 12.13 -2.58
C VAL A 87 -7.18 12.91 -3.25
N SER A 88 -7.74 13.90 -2.56
CA SER A 88 -8.92 14.66 -3.04
C SER A 88 -8.67 15.30 -4.40
N ARG A 89 -7.51 15.94 -4.59
CA ARG A 89 -7.15 16.56 -5.87
C ARG A 89 -7.09 15.56 -7.03
N ALA A 90 -6.50 14.38 -6.80
CA ALA A 90 -6.46 13.33 -7.82
C ALA A 90 -7.86 12.81 -8.16
N ARG A 91 -8.73 12.70 -7.15
CA ARG A 91 -10.13 12.31 -7.34
C ARG A 91 -10.89 13.35 -8.16
N GLU A 92 -10.78 14.62 -7.81
CA GLU A 92 -11.53 15.71 -8.43
C GLU A 92 -11.08 16.00 -9.87
N LEU A 93 -9.77 16.07 -10.11
CA LEU A 93 -9.21 16.51 -11.39
C LEU A 93 -8.89 15.37 -12.35
N LEU A 94 -8.56 14.18 -11.85
CA LEU A 94 -8.24 13.01 -12.68
C LEU A 94 -9.37 11.95 -12.67
N GLY A 95 -10.36 12.08 -11.80
CA GLY A 95 -11.35 11.03 -11.54
C GLY A 95 -10.70 9.77 -10.94
N TYR A 96 -9.55 9.93 -10.24
CA TYR A 96 -8.85 8.82 -9.62
C TYR A 96 -9.69 8.21 -8.48
N VAL A 97 -9.89 6.90 -8.55
CA VAL A 97 -10.53 6.13 -7.47
C VAL A 97 -9.69 4.86 -7.28
N PRO A 98 -9.08 4.65 -6.11
CA PRO A 98 -8.29 3.45 -5.88
C PRO A 98 -9.16 2.20 -6.08
N THR A 99 -8.65 1.25 -6.84
CA THR A 99 -9.32 -0.02 -7.15
C THR A 99 -8.94 -1.13 -6.18
N HIS A 100 -7.82 -0.97 -5.47
CA HIS A 100 -7.30 -1.95 -4.54
C HIS A 100 -6.93 -1.29 -3.21
N ARG A 101 -7.50 -1.79 -2.13
CA ARG A 101 -7.00 -1.57 -0.78
C ARG A 101 -5.78 -2.46 -0.54
N VAL A 102 -5.08 -2.25 0.57
CA VAL A 102 -3.84 -2.99 0.86
C VAL A 102 -4.04 -4.51 0.85
N GLY A 103 -5.11 -5.02 1.45
CA GLY A 103 -5.39 -6.45 1.46
C GLY A 103 -5.63 -7.05 0.08
N GLU A 104 -6.39 -6.36 -0.78
CA GLU A 104 -6.68 -6.78 -2.16
C GLU A 104 -5.40 -6.78 -3.00
N GLY A 105 -4.59 -5.72 -2.91
CA GLY A 105 -3.33 -5.64 -3.63
C GLY A 105 -2.30 -6.69 -3.16
N LEU A 106 -2.26 -7.00 -1.85
CA LEU A 106 -1.43 -8.08 -1.32
C LEU A 106 -1.89 -9.45 -1.85
N ALA A 107 -3.20 -9.71 -1.89
CA ALA A 107 -3.74 -10.97 -2.39
C ALA A 107 -3.37 -11.22 -3.86
N GLU A 108 -3.38 -10.18 -4.69
CA GLU A 108 -2.92 -10.29 -6.09
C GLU A 108 -1.40 -10.49 -6.21
N ALA A 109 -0.62 -9.85 -5.35
CA ALA A 109 0.84 -9.85 -5.46
C ALA A 109 1.50 -11.10 -4.83
N ILE A 110 0.86 -11.75 -3.85
CA ILE A 110 1.51 -12.72 -2.98
C ILE A 110 2.10 -13.93 -3.72
N ASP A 111 1.41 -14.41 -4.74
CA ASP A 111 1.87 -15.58 -5.51
C ASP A 111 3.13 -15.30 -6.31
N TRP A 112 3.26 -14.08 -6.85
CA TRP A 112 4.50 -13.65 -7.50
C TRP A 112 5.68 -13.64 -6.52
N TYR A 113 5.50 -13.09 -5.31
CA TYR A 113 6.55 -13.05 -4.30
C TYR A 113 6.95 -14.45 -3.81
N VAL A 114 5.97 -15.32 -3.56
CA VAL A 114 6.23 -16.72 -3.17
C VAL A 114 7.02 -17.45 -4.27
N GLY A 115 6.64 -17.27 -5.54
CA GLY A 115 7.36 -17.85 -6.66
C GLY A 115 8.78 -17.29 -6.86
N PHE A 116 9.01 -16.02 -6.50
CA PHE A 116 10.33 -15.40 -6.59
C PHE A 116 11.29 -15.87 -5.49
N VAL A 117 10.82 -16.02 -4.25
CA VAL A 117 11.65 -16.42 -3.11
C VAL A 117 12.03 -17.91 -3.16
N ARG A 118 11.22 -18.74 -3.81
CA ARG A 118 11.47 -20.19 -3.93
C ARG A 118 12.43 -20.57 -5.07
N LYS A 119 12.91 -19.60 -5.85
CA LYS A 119 13.97 -19.78 -6.85
C LYS A 119 15.34 -19.58 -6.25
#